data_c67af33e64dac5e2c265b50cfbefd79e
#
_entry.id   c67af33e64dac5e2c265b50cfbefd79e
#
_cell.length_a   1.000
_cell.length_b   1.000
_cell.length_c   1.000
_cell.angle_alpha   90.00
_cell.angle_beta   90.00
_cell.angle_gamma   90.00
#
_symmetry.space_group_name_H-M   'P 1'
#
loop_
_entity.id
_entity.type
_entity.pdbx_description
1 polymer ?
#
loop_
_entity_poly.entity_id
_entity_poly.type
_entity_poly.pdbx_seq_one_letter_code
_entity_poly.pdbx_strand_id
1 'polypeptide(L)'
;MDRNNDVGFAVRRLSNLIKRDVESSKQRMGFDPLTDVNGWAIGYLFDNQDKDIFQKDFENKFSIRPSTASNILKTMEQKGLIQRISVESDARLKKIVLTDKAIEILKKVILDIEEREKRLKSGISDEELKVFFSVMKKLSANMEDKND
;
A
#
# COMPACT_ATOMS: atom_id res chain seq x y z
N MET A 1 19.02 -26.72 -9.63
CA MET A 1 18.16 -25.95 -8.68
C MET A 1 16.98 -25.41 -9.48
N ASP A 2 15.84 -26.03 -9.34
CA ASP A 2 14.63 -25.57 -10.05
C ASP A 2 13.97 -24.45 -9.23
N ARG A 3 14.21 -23.21 -9.63
CA ARG A 3 13.69 -22.02 -8.96
C ARG A 3 12.18 -21.79 -9.19
N ASN A 4 11.53 -22.61 -10.00
CA ASN A 4 10.11 -22.46 -10.31
C ASN A 4 9.22 -22.72 -9.08
N ASN A 5 9.72 -23.48 -8.11
CA ASN A 5 9.04 -23.77 -6.84
C ASN A 5 9.58 -22.96 -5.66
N ASP A 6 10.41 -21.95 -5.92
CA ASP A 6 10.93 -21.06 -4.88
C ASP A 6 9.89 -19.96 -4.56
N VAL A 7 9.39 -19.98 -3.31
CA VAL A 7 8.37 -19.04 -2.83
C VAL A 7 8.80 -17.59 -3.02
N GLY A 8 10.03 -17.26 -2.63
CA GLY A 8 10.55 -15.89 -2.75
C GLY A 8 10.60 -15.41 -4.20
N PHE A 9 10.96 -16.29 -5.13
CA PHE A 9 10.98 -15.99 -6.56
C PHE A 9 9.56 -15.77 -7.10
N ALA A 10 8.62 -16.66 -6.76
CA ALA A 10 7.22 -16.56 -7.20
C ALA A 10 6.56 -15.26 -6.71
N VAL A 11 6.73 -14.94 -5.44
CA VAL A 11 6.20 -13.70 -4.85
C VAL A 11 6.80 -12.46 -5.51
N ARG A 12 8.12 -12.43 -5.72
CA ARG A 12 8.80 -11.33 -6.40
C ARG A 12 8.31 -11.13 -7.83
N ARG A 13 8.19 -12.23 -8.58
CA ARG A 13 7.71 -12.18 -9.97
C ARG A 13 6.29 -11.61 -10.04
N LEU A 14 5.38 -12.08 -9.20
CA LEU A 14 4.01 -11.58 -9.14
C LEU A 14 3.98 -10.09 -8.73
N SER A 15 4.75 -9.72 -7.73
CA SER A 15 4.88 -8.32 -7.30
C SER A 15 5.33 -7.40 -8.44
N ASN A 16 6.32 -7.83 -9.24
CA ASN A 16 6.79 -7.06 -10.39
C ASN A 16 5.73 -6.93 -11.49
N LEU A 17 4.92 -7.97 -11.72
CA LEU A 17 3.81 -7.91 -12.67
C LEU A 17 2.74 -6.92 -12.23
N ILE A 18 2.34 -6.96 -10.97
CA ILE A 18 1.40 -6.02 -10.38
C ILE A 18 1.93 -4.58 -10.46
N LYS A 19 3.20 -4.37 -10.12
CA LYS A 19 3.84 -3.06 -10.18
C LYS A 19 3.81 -2.47 -11.59
N ARG A 20 4.13 -3.26 -12.60
CA ARG A 20 4.07 -2.80 -14.01
C ARG A 20 2.65 -2.44 -14.44
N ASP A 21 1.64 -3.19 -14.00
CA ASP A 21 0.25 -2.88 -14.27
C ASP A 21 -0.18 -1.57 -13.62
N VAL A 22 0.22 -1.32 -12.36
CA VAL A 22 -0.02 -0.07 -11.65
C VAL A 22 0.60 1.11 -12.38
N GLU A 23 1.85 1.01 -12.83
CA GLU A 23 2.55 2.05 -13.57
C GLU A 23 1.86 2.36 -14.91
N SER A 24 1.43 1.32 -15.62
CA SER A 24 0.66 1.46 -16.87
C SER A 24 -0.69 2.14 -16.63
N SER A 25 -1.40 1.79 -15.56
CA SER A 25 -2.66 2.44 -15.18
C SER A 25 -2.49 3.93 -14.85
N LYS A 26 -1.44 4.28 -14.12
CA LYS A 26 -1.11 5.69 -13.81
C LYS A 26 -0.94 6.50 -15.09
N GLN A 27 -0.22 5.97 -16.08
CA GLN A 27 -0.04 6.62 -17.37
C GLN A 27 -1.38 6.81 -18.11
N ARG A 28 -2.23 5.78 -18.13
CA ARG A 28 -3.57 5.87 -18.77
C ARG A 28 -4.47 6.88 -18.08
N MET A 29 -4.38 7.02 -16.77
CA MET A 29 -5.15 8.00 -15.99
C MET A 29 -4.61 9.45 -16.11
N GLY A 30 -3.50 9.64 -16.81
CA GLY A 30 -2.87 10.95 -16.98
C GLY A 30 -2.25 11.50 -15.70
N PHE A 31 -1.90 10.63 -14.74
CA PHE A 31 -1.12 11.05 -13.59
C PHE A 31 0.30 11.40 -14.04
N ASP A 32 0.74 12.59 -13.62
CA ASP A 32 2.13 13.00 -13.78
C ASP A 32 3.04 11.91 -13.13
N PRO A 33 4.09 11.42 -13.82
CA PRO A 33 5.09 10.54 -13.22
C PRO A 33 5.70 11.10 -11.93
N LEU A 34 5.68 12.41 -11.76
CA LEU A 34 6.07 13.10 -10.52
C LEU A 34 5.03 12.94 -9.39
N THR A 35 3.80 12.57 -9.71
CA THR A 35 2.79 12.14 -8.75
C THR A 35 2.81 10.62 -8.60
N ASP A 36 3.91 10.09 -8.11
CA ASP A 36 3.95 8.68 -7.70
C ASP A 36 3.07 8.50 -6.46
N VAL A 37 1.76 8.45 -6.73
CA VAL A 37 0.76 8.26 -5.70
C VAL A 37 0.81 6.78 -5.33
N ASN A 38 1.29 6.50 -4.15
CA ASN A 38 1.14 5.18 -3.58
C ASN A 38 -0.35 4.95 -3.25
N GLY A 39 -1.08 4.34 -4.20
CA GLY A 39 -2.52 4.10 -4.06
C GLY A 39 -2.89 3.29 -2.82
N TRP A 40 -2.00 2.39 -2.40
CA TRP A 40 -2.17 1.62 -1.17
C TRP A 40 -2.15 2.51 0.08
N ALA A 41 -1.24 3.48 0.11
CA ALA A 41 -1.12 4.43 1.22
C ALA A 41 -2.37 5.30 1.33
N ILE A 42 -2.83 5.85 0.22
CA ILE A 42 -4.05 6.67 0.18
C ILE A 42 -5.26 5.84 0.56
N GLY A 43 -5.41 4.63 0.01
CA GLY A 43 -6.49 3.71 0.34
C GLY A 43 -6.56 3.39 1.83
N TYR A 44 -5.42 3.05 2.43
CA TYR A 44 -5.33 2.80 3.86
C TYR A 44 -5.75 3.99 4.72
N LEU A 45 -5.28 5.18 4.38
CA LEU A 45 -5.65 6.40 5.09
C LEU A 45 -7.13 6.74 4.92
N PHE A 46 -7.68 6.48 3.74
CA PHE A 46 -9.10 6.70 3.46
C PHE A 46 -9.98 5.75 4.26
N ASP A 47 -9.64 4.47 4.30
CA ASP A 47 -10.40 3.44 5.04
C ASP A 47 -10.35 3.64 6.56
N ASN A 48 -9.42 4.44 7.04
CA ASN A 48 -9.22 4.71 8.47
C ASN A 48 -9.40 6.19 8.85
N GLN A 49 -10.19 6.96 8.09
CA GLN A 49 -10.43 8.38 8.37
C GLN A 49 -11.12 8.64 9.71
N ASP A 50 -11.79 7.63 10.26
CA ASP A 50 -12.43 7.66 11.58
C ASP A 50 -11.45 7.51 12.76
N LYS A 51 -10.18 7.27 12.47
CA LYS A 51 -9.12 7.04 13.46
C LYS A 51 -7.97 8.02 13.27
N ASP A 52 -7.25 8.27 14.35
CA ASP A 52 -5.97 8.97 14.28
C ASP A 52 -4.89 7.99 13.81
N ILE A 53 -4.32 8.23 12.63
CA ILE A 53 -3.25 7.43 12.04
C ILE A 53 -1.94 8.17 12.14
N PHE A 54 -0.93 7.48 12.65
CA PHE A 54 0.44 7.98 12.82
C PHE A 54 1.41 7.20 11.93
N GLN A 55 2.62 7.70 11.76
CA GLN A 55 3.65 7.03 10.96
C GLN A 55 3.90 5.59 11.43
N LYS A 56 3.87 5.33 12.74
CA LYS A 56 4.08 3.98 13.30
C LYS A 56 3.02 2.98 12.82
N ASP A 57 1.76 3.42 12.75
CA ASP A 57 0.68 2.59 12.21
C ASP A 57 0.93 2.24 10.75
N PHE A 58 1.43 3.20 9.99
CA PHE A 58 1.78 3.05 8.59
C PHE A 58 2.95 2.07 8.40
N GLU A 59 4.00 2.19 9.21
CA GLU A 59 5.14 1.26 9.22
C GLU A 59 4.69 -0.18 9.47
N ASN A 60 3.84 -0.39 10.47
CA ASN A 60 3.33 -1.70 10.85
C ASN A 60 2.40 -2.28 9.78
N LYS A 61 1.48 -1.45 9.25
CA LYS A 61 0.53 -1.92 8.22
C LYS A 61 1.21 -2.45 6.97
N PHE A 62 2.25 -1.77 6.52
CA PHE A 62 2.96 -2.09 5.28
C PHE A 62 4.26 -2.87 5.50
N SER A 63 4.60 -3.22 6.74
CA SER A 63 5.85 -3.90 7.09
C SER A 63 7.08 -3.24 6.45
N ILE A 64 7.15 -1.92 6.56
CA ILE A 64 8.23 -1.09 6.02
C ILE A 64 9.05 -0.44 7.14
N ARG A 65 10.30 -0.13 6.83
CA ARG A 65 11.19 0.54 7.77
C ARG A 65 10.78 2.00 8.02
N PRO A 66 11.11 2.57 9.19
CA PRO A 66 10.81 3.97 9.51
C PRO A 66 11.31 4.96 8.46
N SER A 67 12.50 4.75 7.91
CA SER A 67 13.06 5.61 6.85
C SER A 67 12.23 5.57 5.56
N THR A 68 11.74 4.40 5.18
CA THR A 68 10.88 4.22 4.00
C THR A 68 9.53 4.91 4.22
N ALA A 69 8.89 4.68 5.37
CA ALA A 69 7.65 5.35 5.72
C ALA A 69 7.80 6.88 5.74
N SER A 70 8.87 7.38 6.37
CA SER A 70 9.18 8.81 6.41
C SER A 70 9.31 9.42 5.01
N ASN A 71 10.02 8.75 4.10
CA ASN A 71 10.19 9.23 2.73
C ASN A 71 8.89 9.24 1.93
N ILE A 72 8.06 8.20 2.07
CA ILE A 72 6.75 8.13 1.41
C ILE A 72 5.85 9.26 1.91
N LEU A 73 5.72 9.42 3.22
CA LEU A 73 4.87 10.44 3.83
C LEU A 73 5.34 11.86 3.51
N LYS A 74 6.66 12.08 3.52
CA LYS A 74 7.25 13.37 3.11
C LYS A 74 6.91 13.71 1.66
N THR A 75 7.03 12.74 0.77
CA THR A 75 6.67 12.91 -0.65
C THR A 75 5.18 13.20 -0.81
N MET A 76 4.31 12.48 -0.10
CA MET A 76 2.87 12.72 -0.14
C MET A 76 2.50 14.12 0.39
N GLU A 77 3.16 14.58 1.46
CA GLU A 77 2.95 15.92 2.02
C GLU A 77 3.41 17.01 1.04
N GLN A 78 4.57 16.86 0.42
CA GLN A 78 5.09 17.77 -0.59
C GLN A 78 4.17 17.90 -1.82
N LYS A 79 3.49 16.81 -2.18
CA LYS A 79 2.51 16.78 -3.28
C LYS A 79 1.13 17.27 -2.88
N GLY A 80 0.94 17.66 -1.63
CA GLY A 80 -0.33 18.14 -1.11
C GLY A 80 -1.40 17.05 -0.98
N LEU A 81 -1.00 15.79 -0.78
CA LEU A 81 -1.91 14.65 -0.65
C LEU A 81 -2.28 14.37 0.82
N ILE A 82 -1.39 14.71 1.73
CA ILE A 82 -1.59 14.59 3.17
C ILE A 82 -1.15 15.84 3.89
N GLN A 83 -1.67 16.00 5.10
CA GLN A 83 -1.18 16.94 6.11
C GLN A 83 -0.77 16.15 7.35
N ARG A 84 0.27 16.62 8.02
CA ARG A 84 0.65 16.12 9.35
C ARG A 84 0.25 17.14 10.38
N ILE A 85 -0.66 16.74 11.27
CA ILE A 85 -1.25 17.62 12.28
C ILE A 85 -0.80 17.17 13.67
N SER A 86 -0.20 18.08 14.44
CA SER A 86 0.18 17.80 15.83
C SER A 86 -1.06 17.49 16.67
N VAL A 87 -0.95 16.49 17.56
CA VAL A 87 -2.00 16.19 18.53
C VAL A 87 -1.78 17.00 19.82
N GLU A 88 -2.87 17.37 20.50
CA GLU A 88 -2.79 18.22 21.69
C GLU A 88 -1.98 17.60 22.83
N SER A 89 -2.00 16.26 22.96
CA SER A 89 -1.34 15.54 24.03
C SER A 89 0.19 15.44 23.87
N ASP A 90 0.70 15.48 22.64
CA ASP A 90 2.14 15.39 22.34
C ASP A 90 2.45 16.04 20.98
N ALA A 91 3.19 17.15 21.01
CA ALA A 91 3.60 17.87 19.80
C ALA A 91 4.56 17.08 18.90
N ARG A 92 5.17 15.99 19.40
CA ARG A 92 6.02 15.09 18.62
C ARG A 92 5.22 14.13 17.76
N LEU A 93 3.98 13.80 18.19
CA LEU A 93 3.07 12.96 17.46
C LEU A 93 2.29 13.79 16.45
N LYS A 94 2.38 13.41 15.19
CA LYS A 94 1.64 14.04 14.09
C LYS A 94 0.74 13.03 13.41
N LYS A 95 -0.57 13.24 13.53
CA LYS A 95 -1.52 12.43 12.81
C LYS A 95 -1.50 12.77 11.31
N ILE A 96 -1.72 11.76 10.50
CA ILE A 96 -1.72 11.86 9.05
C ILE A 96 -3.15 11.99 8.57
N VAL A 97 -3.44 13.07 7.84
CA VAL A 97 -4.78 13.38 7.33
C VAL A 97 -4.73 13.56 5.83
N LEU A 98 -5.66 12.94 5.10
CA LEU A 98 -5.82 13.15 3.67
C LEU A 98 -6.35 14.55 3.36
N THR A 99 -5.85 15.13 2.29
CA THR A 99 -6.39 16.38 1.73
C THR A 99 -7.55 16.09 0.77
N ASP A 100 -8.37 17.10 0.46
CA ASP A 100 -9.45 16.99 -0.54
C ASP A 100 -8.89 16.60 -1.91
N LYS A 101 -7.71 17.10 -2.28
CA LYS A 101 -7.00 16.70 -3.50
C LYS A 101 -6.73 15.20 -3.54
N ALA A 102 -6.27 14.62 -2.42
CA ALA A 102 -6.03 13.18 -2.32
C ALA A 102 -7.32 12.37 -2.48
N ILE A 103 -8.42 12.84 -1.91
CA ILE A 103 -9.72 12.18 -2.00
C ILE A 103 -10.24 12.15 -3.45
N GLU A 104 -10.07 13.22 -4.20
CA GLU A 104 -10.45 13.24 -5.63
C GLU A 104 -9.60 12.29 -6.49
N ILE A 105 -8.30 12.25 -6.23
CA ILE A 105 -7.40 11.29 -6.89
C ILE A 105 -7.81 9.87 -6.53
N LEU A 106 -8.13 9.63 -5.27
CA LEU A 106 -8.53 8.32 -4.76
C LEU A 106 -9.76 7.75 -5.49
N LYS A 107 -10.76 8.57 -5.78
CA LYS A 107 -11.96 8.12 -6.53
C LYS A 107 -11.60 7.46 -7.87
N LYS A 108 -10.57 7.96 -8.54
CA LYS A 108 -10.06 7.38 -9.80
C LYS A 108 -9.24 6.12 -9.55
N VAL A 109 -8.43 6.13 -8.49
CA VAL A 109 -7.54 5.02 -8.12
C VAL A 109 -8.33 3.81 -7.60
N ILE A 110 -9.41 4.02 -6.86
CA ILE A 110 -10.28 2.94 -6.36
C ILE A 110 -10.79 2.08 -7.51
N LEU A 111 -11.32 2.69 -8.56
CA LEU A 111 -11.84 1.93 -9.70
C LEU A 111 -10.75 1.08 -10.37
N ASP A 112 -9.55 1.60 -10.47
CA ASP A 112 -8.40 0.88 -11.03
C ASP A 112 -7.96 -0.29 -10.12
N ILE A 113 -7.97 -0.08 -8.81
CA ILE A 113 -7.68 -1.14 -7.83
C ILE A 113 -8.73 -2.24 -7.89
N GLU A 114 -10.02 -1.91 -7.94
CA GLU A 114 -11.11 -2.87 -8.02
C GLU A 114 -11.03 -3.71 -9.30
N GLU A 115 -10.76 -3.09 -10.44
CA GLU A 115 -10.56 -3.80 -11.69
C GLU A 115 -9.34 -4.73 -11.66
N ARG A 116 -8.24 -4.28 -11.10
CA ARG A 116 -7.04 -5.10 -10.92
C ARG A 116 -7.29 -6.28 -10.01
N GLU A 117 -7.94 -6.07 -8.89
CA GLU A 117 -8.33 -7.14 -7.95
C GLU A 117 -9.23 -8.18 -8.63
N LYS A 118 -10.19 -7.74 -9.43
CA LYS A 118 -11.06 -8.63 -10.21
C LYS A 118 -10.24 -9.48 -11.20
N ARG A 119 -9.28 -8.88 -11.90
CA ARG A 119 -8.40 -9.61 -12.82
C ARG A 119 -7.48 -10.60 -12.10
N LEU A 120 -6.91 -10.20 -10.95
CA LEU A 120 -6.05 -11.06 -10.14
C LEU A 120 -6.79 -12.29 -9.63
N LYS A 121 -8.06 -12.15 -9.29
CA LYS A 121 -8.90 -13.23 -8.76
C LYS A 121 -9.59 -14.06 -9.84
N SER A 122 -9.48 -13.69 -11.10
CA SER A 122 -10.15 -14.38 -12.20
C SER A 122 -9.73 -15.85 -12.28
N GLY A 123 -10.69 -16.76 -12.28
CA GLY A 123 -10.46 -18.20 -12.34
C GLY A 123 -9.98 -18.84 -11.03
N ILE A 124 -9.98 -18.10 -9.94
CA ILE A 124 -9.60 -18.56 -8.60
C ILE A 124 -10.85 -18.67 -7.74
N SER A 125 -11.04 -19.82 -7.08
CA SER A 125 -12.19 -20.04 -6.20
C SER A 125 -12.02 -19.31 -4.86
N ASP A 126 -13.14 -19.09 -4.14
CA ASP A 126 -13.11 -18.51 -2.80
C ASP A 126 -12.31 -19.37 -1.81
N GLU A 127 -12.36 -20.69 -1.96
CA GLU A 127 -11.58 -21.63 -1.16
C GLU A 127 -10.08 -21.49 -1.41
N GLU A 128 -9.67 -21.38 -2.67
CA GLU A 128 -8.27 -21.14 -3.05
C GLU A 128 -7.78 -19.80 -2.53
N LEU A 129 -8.60 -18.74 -2.59
CA LEU A 129 -8.26 -17.43 -2.01
C LEU A 129 -8.08 -17.50 -0.49
N LYS A 130 -8.95 -18.22 0.22
CA LYS A 130 -8.80 -18.43 1.69
C LYS A 130 -7.48 -19.11 2.01
N VAL A 131 -7.14 -20.16 1.27
CA VAL A 131 -5.84 -20.86 1.44
C VAL A 131 -4.68 -19.93 1.13
N PHE A 132 -4.75 -19.20 0.03
CA PHE A 132 -3.72 -18.23 -0.35
C PHE A 132 -3.45 -17.21 0.77
N PHE A 133 -4.49 -16.57 1.30
CA PHE A 133 -4.31 -15.59 2.39
C PHE A 133 -3.80 -16.21 3.68
N SER A 134 -4.23 -17.44 4.00
CA SER A 134 -3.72 -18.19 5.13
C SER A 134 -2.22 -18.47 4.99
N VAL A 135 -1.78 -18.92 3.82
CA VAL A 135 -0.37 -19.19 3.53
C VAL A 135 0.45 -17.90 3.56
N MET A 136 -0.04 -16.83 2.95
CA MET A 136 0.64 -15.52 2.96
C MET A 136 0.86 -15.01 4.38
N LYS A 137 -0.13 -15.16 5.26
CA LYS A 137 -0.01 -14.80 6.67
C LYS A 137 1.10 -15.57 7.39
N LYS A 138 1.19 -16.89 7.14
CA LYS A 138 2.25 -17.74 7.71
C LYS A 138 3.64 -17.35 7.19
N LEU A 139 3.74 -17.08 5.88
CA LEU A 139 5.01 -16.65 5.26
C LEU A 139 5.49 -15.32 5.84
N SER A 140 4.58 -14.37 6.02
CA SER A 140 4.89 -13.07 6.63
C SER A 140 5.38 -13.24 8.07
N ALA A 141 4.65 -13.99 8.89
CA ALA A 141 5.05 -14.27 10.26
C ALA A 141 6.45 -14.90 10.36
N ASN A 142 6.75 -15.88 9.49
CA ASN A 142 8.07 -16.51 9.44
C ASN A 142 9.22 -15.54 9.10
N MET A 143 8.90 -14.45 8.42
CA MET A 143 9.91 -13.45 8.06
C MET A 143 10.04 -12.35 9.12
N GLU A 144 8.98 -12.06 9.87
CA GLU A 144 8.97 -11.06 10.95
C GLU A 144 9.74 -11.56 12.18
N ASP A 145 9.65 -12.84 12.52
CA ASP A 145 10.31 -13.45 13.69
C ASP A 145 11.86 -13.48 13.62
N LYS A 146 12.46 -13.04 12.52
CA LYS A 146 13.93 -13.01 12.33
C LYS A 146 14.56 -11.64 12.54
N ASN A 147 13.82 -10.65 12.98
CA ASN A 147 14.31 -9.26 13.16
C ASN A 147 14.43 -8.84 14.64
N ASP A 148 14.43 -9.80 15.59
CA ASP A 148 14.81 -9.58 16.99
C ASP A 148 16.29 -9.86 17.23
#